data_cf31ef6ca43b2c78c68be0b89c0616ae
#
_entry.id   cf31ef6ca43b2c78c68be0b89c0616ae
#
_cell.length_a   1.000
_cell.length_b   1.000
_cell.length_c   1.000
_cell.angle_alpha   90.00
_cell.angle_beta   90.00
_cell.angle_gamma   90.00
#
_symmetry.space_group_name_H-M   'P 1'
#
loop_
_entity.id
_entity.type
_entity.pdbx_description
1 polymer ?
#
loop_
_entity_poly.entity_id
_entity_poly.type
_entity_poly.pdbx_seq_one_letter_code
_entity_poly.pdbx_strand_id
1 'polypeptide(L)'
;MTSVFAARIREINFDGIIGPSHNYAGLSLGNLASARNAGAVSQPRAAALQGLDKMRANLALGLAQGLFVPPPRPARDWLAALGTTIEQADPGIAANAMSASSMWAANAATVSPAPDTGDGKCHLTVANLRSMPHRSLEWRATLAQLRLAFADGAFAVHGPVPPAFGDEGAANHMRLARAHGEPGLELFVYGVTGGPFPARQHLDASRAVSRLHRLDPARIHFIEQSEAAIAAGAFHNDVVAVANGPLLFAHEQAFARRDEVVALCAANDFELLEVPASEVSLEDAIASYLFNAQLVTLPTGEMMLIVPTEARETPSVWGWLERHLASNGAIHKVEVVDVRQSMANGGGPACLRLRVACDPSTVDPRFLVDDSKLDRLTETVGSHWPVEITVADLQRPSLIADIERARAALLEALDLGQLASG
;
A
#
# COMPACT_ATOMS: atom_id res chain seq x y z
N MET A 1 23.69 -18.41 -16.72
CA MET A 1 22.53 -17.61 -17.16
C MET A 1 21.85 -16.83 -16.03
N THR A 2 22.06 -17.17 -14.77
CA THR A 2 21.43 -16.53 -13.59
C THR A 2 21.89 -15.08 -13.34
N SER A 3 23.12 -14.67 -13.65
CA SER A 3 23.63 -13.35 -13.24
C SER A 3 23.15 -12.15 -14.09
N VAL A 4 22.82 -12.35 -15.37
CA VAL A 4 22.35 -11.26 -16.24
C VAL A 4 20.87 -10.95 -15.99
N PHE A 5 20.07 -11.95 -15.59
CA PHE A 5 18.66 -11.77 -15.24
C PHE A 5 18.50 -11.03 -13.91
N ALA A 6 19.31 -11.41 -12.91
CA ALA A 6 19.29 -10.76 -11.59
C ALA A 6 19.63 -9.26 -11.64
N ALA A 7 20.50 -8.83 -12.55
CA ALA A 7 20.89 -7.44 -12.72
C ALA A 7 19.79 -6.52 -13.32
N ARG A 8 18.71 -7.10 -13.87
CA ARG A 8 17.59 -6.34 -14.45
C ARG A 8 16.44 -6.13 -13.47
N ILE A 9 16.35 -6.95 -12.41
CA ILE A 9 15.26 -6.83 -11.44
C ILE A 9 15.50 -5.60 -10.56
N ARG A 10 14.53 -4.67 -10.58
CA ARG A 10 14.51 -3.46 -9.77
C ARG A 10 13.21 -3.38 -9.00
N GLU A 11 13.24 -2.72 -7.87
CA GLU A 11 12.03 -2.32 -7.16
C GLU A 11 11.35 -1.18 -7.93
N ILE A 12 10.08 -1.36 -8.26
CA ILE A 12 9.21 -0.31 -8.81
C ILE A 12 8.12 -0.01 -7.78
N ASN A 13 7.92 1.27 -7.48
CA ASN A 13 6.91 1.74 -6.56
C ASN A 13 5.65 2.14 -7.35
N PHE A 14 4.59 1.32 -7.32
CA PHE A 14 3.33 1.63 -7.99
C PHE A 14 2.39 2.36 -7.02
N ASP A 15 2.28 3.67 -7.16
CA ASP A 15 1.39 4.46 -6.32
C ASP A 15 -0.04 4.47 -6.86
N GLY A 16 -1.01 4.34 -5.96
CA GLY A 16 -2.42 4.54 -6.28
C GLY A 16 -2.74 6.03 -6.41
N ILE A 17 -3.17 6.49 -7.59
CA ILE A 17 -3.67 7.86 -7.75
C ILE A 17 -4.91 8.03 -6.87
N ILE A 18 -4.91 9.06 -6.03
CA ILE A 18 -6.05 9.37 -5.16
C ILE A 18 -7.23 9.81 -6.02
N GLY A 19 -8.32 9.05 -5.93
CA GLY A 19 -9.48 9.24 -6.79
C GLY A 19 -10.26 10.54 -6.51
N PRO A 20 -11.01 11.03 -7.52
CA PRO A 20 -11.80 12.27 -7.40
C PRO A 20 -12.95 12.17 -6.39
N SER A 21 -13.27 10.98 -5.90
CA SER A 21 -14.28 10.74 -4.84
C SER A 21 -13.70 10.71 -3.43
N HIS A 22 -12.42 11.07 -3.23
CA HIS A 22 -11.77 11.03 -1.93
C HIS A 22 -12.58 11.80 -0.88
N ASN A 23 -12.92 11.10 0.21
CA ASN A 23 -13.77 11.64 1.27
C ASN A 23 -13.39 11.03 2.62
N TYR A 24 -13.81 11.69 3.70
CA TYR A 24 -13.57 11.26 5.08
C TYR A 24 -14.83 10.66 5.69
N ALA A 25 -15.34 9.57 5.16
CA ALA A 25 -16.52 8.89 5.71
C ALA A 25 -16.22 8.02 6.96
N GLY A 26 -14.95 7.84 7.34
CA GLY A 26 -14.58 7.12 8.56
C GLY A 26 -14.91 5.62 8.53
N LEU A 27 -14.84 4.96 7.36
CA LEU A 27 -15.34 3.62 7.13
C LEU A 27 -14.46 2.49 7.69
N SER A 28 -13.21 2.78 8.06
CA SER A 28 -12.23 1.76 8.43
C SER A 28 -12.16 1.54 9.93
N LEU A 29 -12.82 0.48 10.42
CA LEU A 29 -12.73 0.07 11.83
C LEU A 29 -11.27 -0.25 12.21
N GLY A 30 -10.80 0.31 13.32
CA GLY A 30 -9.42 0.15 13.83
C GLY A 30 -8.41 1.13 13.23
N ASN A 31 -8.77 1.90 12.18
CA ASN A 31 -7.96 2.99 11.67
C ASN A 31 -8.30 4.28 12.43
N LEU A 32 -7.47 4.63 13.41
CA LEU A 32 -7.75 5.75 14.33
C LEU A 32 -7.75 7.10 13.61
N ALA A 33 -6.88 7.30 12.62
CA ALA A 33 -6.82 8.56 11.86
C ALA A 33 -8.09 8.75 11.02
N SER A 34 -8.53 7.71 10.31
CA SER A 34 -9.80 7.74 9.55
C SER A 34 -11.01 8.03 10.45
N ALA A 35 -11.05 7.41 11.65
CA ALA A 35 -12.13 7.62 12.60
C ALA A 35 -12.17 9.04 13.17
N ARG A 36 -11.00 9.62 13.49
CA ARG A 36 -10.89 10.99 14.04
C ARG A 36 -11.32 12.06 13.05
N ASN A 37 -11.13 11.84 11.76
CA ASN A 37 -11.46 12.79 10.69
C ASN A 37 -12.84 12.53 10.07
N ALA A 38 -13.61 11.55 10.58
CA ALA A 38 -14.92 11.21 10.04
C ALA A 38 -15.85 12.43 9.99
N GLY A 39 -16.41 12.70 8.81
CA GLY A 39 -17.30 13.83 8.55
C GLY A 39 -16.58 15.17 8.28
N ALA A 40 -15.28 15.24 8.33
CA ALA A 40 -14.54 16.43 7.93
C ALA A 40 -14.65 16.68 6.40
N VAL A 41 -14.38 17.92 6.00
CA VAL A 41 -14.28 18.28 4.58
C VAL A 41 -13.02 17.67 3.98
N SER A 42 -13.18 16.88 2.93
CA SER A 42 -12.08 16.31 2.16
C SER A 42 -11.69 17.22 1.00
N GLN A 43 -10.42 17.22 0.62
CA GLN A 43 -9.87 17.98 -0.50
C GLN A 43 -9.27 17.02 -1.56
N PRO A 44 -10.11 16.38 -2.41
CA PRO A 44 -9.65 15.34 -3.36
C PRO A 44 -8.54 15.81 -4.29
N ARG A 45 -8.64 17.06 -4.79
CA ARG A 45 -7.62 17.66 -5.66
C ARG A 45 -6.27 17.79 -4.94
N ALA A 46 -6.26 18.36 -3.75
CA ALA A 46 -5.04 18.51 -2.95
C ALA A 46 -4.45 17.14 -2.59
N ALA A 47 -5.30 16.16 -2.21
CA ALA A 47 -4.87 14.81 -1.91
C ALA A 47 -4.17 14.14 -3.10
N ALA A 48 -4.75 14.25 -4.31
CA ALA A 48 -4.16 13.67 -5.50
C ALA A 48 -2.86 14.36 -5.90
N LEU A 49 -2.78 15.70 -5.79
CA LEU A 49 -1.55 16.45 -6.06
C LEU A 49 -0.43 16.06 -5.07
N GLN A 50 -0.71 15.94 -3.77
CA GLN A 50 0.26 15.43 -2.79
C GLN A 50 0.79 14.03 -3.16
N GLY A 51 -0.07 13.14 -3.65
CA GLY A 51 0.35 11.83 -4.15
C GLY A 51 1.27 11.92 -5.37
N LEU A 52 0.98 12.81 -6.32
CA LEU A 52 1.83 13.04 -7.49
C LEU A 52 3.18 13.68 -7.10
N ASP A 53 3.19 14.61 -6.15
CA ASP A 53 4.43 15.22 -5.65
C ASP A 53 5.32 14.18 -4.95
N LYS A 54 4.73 13.22 -4.21
CA LYS A 54 5.46 12.08 -3.65
C LYS A 54 6.10 11.22 -4.75
N MET A 55 5.37 10.93 -5.86
CA MET A 55 5.94 10.20 -6.99
C MET A 55 7.09 10.98 -7.63
N ARG A 56 6.99 12.30 -7.74
CA ARG A 56 8.05 13.17 -8.26
C ARG A 56 9.28 13.16 -7.36
N ALA A 57 9.10 13.18 -6.04
CA ALA A 57 10.20 13.04 -5.09
C ALA A 57 10.93 11.69 -5.27
N ASN A 58 10.18 10.59 -5.46
CA ASN A 58 10.77 9.27 -5.75
C ASN A 58 11.60 9.28 -7.04
N LEU A 59 11.10 9.88 -8.14
CA LEU A 59 11.86 10.01 -9.39
C LEU A 59 13.13 10.83 -9.20
N ALA A 60 13.07 11.93 -8.46
CA ALA A 60 14.24 12.76 -8.16
C ALA A 60 15.33 12.01 -7.37
N LEU A 61 14.95 11.02 -6.59
CA LEU A 61 15.86 10.10 -5.89
C LEU A 61 16.40 8.97 -6.80
N GLY A 62 15.97 8.92 -8.06
CA GLY A 62 16.34 7.86 -9.01
C GLY A 62 15.62 6.54 -8.81
N LEU A 63 14.52 6.53 -8.04
CA LEU A 63 13.67 5.35 -7.83
C LEU A 63 12.75 5.13 -9.03
N ALA A 64 12.55 3.87 -9.41
CA ALA A 64 11.58 3.54 -10.45
C ALA A 64 10.15 3.71 -9.89
N GLN A 65 9.32 4.42 -10.66
CA GLN A 65 7.97 4.78 -10.27
C GLN A 65 6.94 4.27 -11.28
N GLY A 66 5.87 3.69 -10.77
CA GLY A 66 4.67 3.32 -11.49
C GLY A 66 3.43 3.95 -10.87
N LEU A 67 2.26 3.74 -11.49
CA LEU A 67 0.98 4.22 -10.99
C LEU A 67 -0.14 3.19 -11.18
N PHE A 68 -1.18 3.31 -10.34
CA PHE A 68 -2.49 2.70 -10.56
C PHE A 68 -3.58 3.76 -10.58
N VAL A 69 -4.58 3.55 -11.42
CA VAL A 69 -5.71 4.48 -11.56
C VAL A 69 -6.87 4.11 -10.62
N PRO A 70 -7.65 5.08 -10.12
CA PRO A 70 -8.81 4.80 -9.30
C PRO A 70 -9.88 4.04 -10.09
N PRO A 71 -10.57 3.05 -9.48
CA PRO A 71 -11.71 2.38 -10.08
C PRO A 71 -12.89 3.33 -10.26
N PRO A 72 -13.92 2.94 -11.05
CA PRO A 72 -15.11 3.78 -11.23
C PRO A 72 -15.84 4.01 -9.90
N ARG A 73 -16.34 5.24 -9.72
CA ARG A 73 -17.19 5.65 -8.60
C ARG A 73 -18.35 6.51 -9.12
N PRO A 74 -19.57 6.30 -8.57
CA PRO A 74 -19.94 5.30 -7.56
C PRO A 74 -19.73 3.86 -8.06
N ALA A 75 -19.58 2.92 -7.13
CA ALA A 75 -19.47 1.48 -7.44
C ALA A 75 -20.87 0.92 -7.83
N ARG A 76 -21.32 1.20 -9.05
CA ARG A 76 -22.70 0.94 -9.51
C ARG A 76 -23.07 -0.54 -9.48
N ASP A 77 -22.16 -1.44 -9.89
CA ASP A 77 -22.42 -2.89 -9.91
C ASP A 77 -22.60 -3.44 -8.48
N TRP A 78 -21.82 -2.91 -7.53
CA TRP A 78 -21.96 -3.29 -6.13
C TRP A 78 -23.30 -2.80 -5.56
N LEU A 79 -23.70 -1.57 -5.87
CA LEU A 79 -25.01 -1.04 -5.49
C LEU A 79 -26.15 -1.85 -6.09
N ALA A 80 -26.06 -2.20 -7.38
CA ALA A 80 -27.04 -3.05 -8.04
C ALA A 80 -27.16 -4.44 -7.40
N ALA A 81 -26.02 -5.04 -6.99
CA ALA A 81 -26.03 -6.31 -6.27
C ALA A 81 -26.69 -6.21 -4.87
N LEU A 82 -26.76 -5.00 -4.29
CA LEU A 82 -27.52 -4.72 -3.07
C LEU A 82 -28.98 -4.32 -3.33
N GLY A 83 -29.43 -4.33 -4.60
CA GLY A 83 -30.78 -3.97 -4.98
C GLY A 83 -31.09 -2.46 -4.88
N THR A 84 -30.09 -1.59 -4.98
CA THR A 84 -30.21 -0.14 -4.86
C THR A 84 -29.40 0.64 -5.91
N THR A 85 -29.57 1.97 -5.94
CA THR A 85 -28.76 2.90 -6.73
C THR A 85 -28.12 3.92 -5.79
N ILE A 86 -27.20 4.74 -6.31
CA ILE A 86 -26.53 5.75 -5.47
C ILE A 86 -27.53 6.79 -4.93
N GLU A 87 -28.57 7.11 -5.70
CA GLU A 87 -29.60 8.08 -5.35
C GLU A 87 -30.57 7.56 -4.28
N GLN A 88 -30.73 6.24 -4.18
CA GLN A 88 -31.68 5.56 -3.29
C GLN A 88 -31.01 4.91 -2.08
N ALA A 89 -29.69 4.79 -2.11
CA ALA A 89 -28.93 4.12 -1.06
C ALA A 89 -28.98 4.91 0.27
N ASP A 90 -28.97 4.17 1.37
CA ASP A 90 -28.73 4.79 2.67
C ASP A 90 -27.36 5.50 2.69
N PRO A 91 -27.19 6.59 3.46
CA PRO A 91 -25.92 7.35 3.48
C PRO A 91 -24.67 6.50 3.72
N GLY A 92 -24.76 5.48 4.59
CA GLY A 92 -23.65 4.54 4.84
C GLY A 92 -23.30 3.69 3.63
N ILE A 93 -24.29 3.20 2.88
CA ILE A 93 -24.08 2.44 1.64
C ILE A 93 -23.51 3.36 0.54
N ALA A 94 -24.05 4.58 0.41
CA ALA A 94 -23.53 5.57 -0.52
C ALA A 94 -22.04 5.90 -0.24
N ALA A 95 -21.67 6.09 1.02
CA ALA A 95 -20.30 6.35 1.43
C ALA A 95 -19.37 5.17 1.06
N ASN A 96 -19.80 3.93 1.27
CA ASN A 96 -19.04 2.74 0.84
C ASN A 96 -18.86 2.72 -0.69
N ALA A 97 -19.92 3.00 -1.46
CA ALA A 97 -19.86 3.01 -2.93
C ALA A 97 -18.98 4.13 -3.52
N MET A 98 -18.75 5.20 -2.75
CA MET A 98 -17.97 6.37 -3.14
C MET A 98 -16.54 6.38 -2.57
N SER A 99 -16.15 5.35 -1.82
CA SER A 99 -14.83 5.27 -1.19
C SER A 99 -13.68 5.32 -2.20
N ALA A 100 -12.62 6.07 -1.88
CA ALA A 100 -11.40 6.15 -2.68
C ALA A 100 -10.27 5.26 -2.11
N SER A 101 -10.59 4.21 -1.35
CA SER A 101 -9.62 3.35 -0.65
C SER A 101 -8.66 2.59 -1.56
N SER A 102 -8.93 2.49 -2.87
CA SER A 102 -8.00 1.97 -3.88
C SER A 102 -6.68 2.76 -4.00
N MET A 103 -6.64 3.99 -3.47
CA MET A 103 -5.41 4.77 -3.36
C MET A 103 -4.35 4.06 -2.50
N TRP A 104 -4.77 3.22 -1.56
CA TRP A 104 -3.86 2.43 -0.73
C TRP A 104 -3.40 1.18 -1.48
N ALA A 105 -2.50 1.39 -2.44
CA ALA A 105 -2.03 0.36 -3.35
C ALA A 105 -1.30 -0.81 -2.65
N ALA A 106 -0.76 -0.62 -1.44
CA ALA A 106 -0.23 -1.72 -0.62
C ALA A 106 -1.24 -2.86 -0.39
N ASN A 107 -2.53 -2.54 -0.45
CA ASN A 107 -3.60 -3.52 -0.31
C ASN A 107 -4.13 -4.05 -1.66
N ALA A 108 -3.55 -3.67 -2.79
CA ALA A 108 -3.99 -4.14 -4.10
C ALA A 108 -3.72 -5.63 -4.29
N ALA A 109 -2.53 -6.09 -3.90
CA ALA A 109 -2.11 -7.48 -4.05
C ALA A 109 -0.95 -7.84 -3.10
N THR A 110 -0.75 -9.13 -2.84
CA THR A 110 0.54 -9.66 -2.38
C THR A 110 1.40 -9.95 -3.60
N VAL A 111 2.70 -9.64 -3.52
CA VAL A 111 3.66 -9.77 -4.62
C VAL A 111 4.86 -10.60 -4.17
N SER A 112 5.21 -11.63 -4.97
CA SER A 112 6.46 -12.40 -4.80
C SER A 112 7.27 -12.33 -6.09
N PRO A 113 8.52 -11.84 -6.06
CA PRO A 113 9.32 -11.68 -7.26
C PRO A 113 9.82 -13.01 -7.82
N ALA A 114 10.19 -13.02 -9.09
CA ALA A 114 10.62 -14.20 -9.83
C ALA A 114 11.70 -15.06 -9.16
N PRO A 115 12.72 -14.51 -8.45
CA PRO A 115 13.73 -15.33 -7.78
C PRO A 115 13.19 -16.24 -6.65
N ASP A 116 12.00 -15.94 -6.11
CA ASP A 116 11.44 -16.66 -4.96
C ASP A 116 10.43 -17.74 -5.39
N THR A 117 10.01 -17.73 -6.65
CA THR A 117 8.92 -18.56 -7.17
C THR A 117 9.45 -19.78 -7.94
N GLY A 118 8.75 -20.90 -7.84
CA GLY A 118 9.19 -22.16 -8.45
C GLY A 118 9.11 -22.21 -9.99
N ASP A 119 8.45 -21.23 -10.63
CA ASP A 119 8.36 -21.11 -12.10
C ASP A 119 9.12 -19.90 -12.66
N GLY A 120 9.81 -19.15 -11.81
CA GLY A 120 10.60 -17.99 -12.21
C GLY A 120 9.79 -16.79 -12.72
N LYS A 121 8.51 -16.69 -12.34
CA LYS A 121 7.64 -15.54 -12.65
C LYS A 121 7.43 -14.67 -11.42
N CYS A 122 7.21 -13.37 -11.62
CA CYS A 122 6.70 -12.51 -10.58
C CYS A 122 5.20 -12.78 -10.40
N HIS A 123 4.80 -13.22 -9.22
CA HIS A 123 3.40 -13.52 -8.90
C HIS A 123 2.74 -12.36 -8.15
N LEU A 124 1.48 -12.08 -8.52
CA LEU A 124 0.63 -11.11 -7.83
C LEU A 124 -0.71 -11.79 -7.53
N THR A 125 -1.12 -11.82 -6.26
CA THR A 125 -2.46 -12.28 -5.86
C THR A 125 -3.25 -11.09 -5.33
N VAL A 126 -4.35 -10.74 -6.01
CA VAL A 126 -5.22 -9.61 -5.60
C VAL A 126 -5.82 -9.91 -4.23
N ALA A 127 -5.78 -8.93 -3.32
CA ALA A 127 -6.37 -9.06 -2.01
C ALA A 127 -7.91 -9.01 -2.06
N ASN A 128 -8.58 -9.78 -1.20
CA ASN A 128 -10.05 -9.78 -1.14
C ASN A 128 -10.63 -8.67 -0.25
N LEU A 129 -9.84 -8.11 0.66
CA LEU A 129 -10.19 -7.00 1.54
C LEU A 129 -11.54 -7.15 2.26
N ARG A 130 -11.93 -8.39 2.55
CA ARG A 130 -13.27 -8.76 3.02
C ARG A 130 -13.68 -8.14 4.35
N SER A 131 -12.69 -7.72 5.14
CA SER A 131 -12.94 -7.15 6.47
C SER A 131 -13.67 -5.80 6.42
N MET A 132 -13.59 -5.09 5.28
CA MET A 132 -14.18 -3.75 5.10
C MET A 132 -15.05 -3.70 3.83
N PRO A 133 -16.37 -3.44 3.95
CA PRO A 133 -17.28 -3.43 2.79
C PRO A 133 -16.82 -2.52 1.66
N HIS A 134 -16.43 -1.28 1.98
CA HIS A 134 -15.97 -0.27 1.02
C HIS A 134 -14.71 -0.64 0.25
N ARG A 135 -13.96 -1.66 0.71
CA ARG A 135 -12.74 -2.15 0.10
C ARG A 135 -12.94 -3.49 -0.60
N SER A 136 -13.80 -4.36 -0.04
CA SER A 136 -14.08 -5.68 -0.59
C SER A 136 -14.70 -5.64 -1.99
N LEU A 137 -15.26 -4.50 -2.39
CA LEU A 137 -15.85 -4.28 -3.72
C LEU A 137 -14.80 -4.01 -4.82
N GLU A 138 -13.54 -3.72 -4.47
CA GLU A 138 -12.53 -3.21 -5.41
C GLU A 138 -11.79 -4.30 -6.20
N TRP A 139 -11.78 -5.54 -5.73
CA TRP A 139 -10.89 -6.58 -6.26
C TRP A 139 -11.05 -6.83 -7.77
N ARG A 140 -12.27 -6.67 -8.35
CA ARG A 140 -12.49 -6.89 -9.78
C ARG A 140 -11.76 -5.85 -10.63
N ALA A 141 -11.91 -4.58 -10.30
CA ALA A 141 -11.23 -3.49 -10.99
C ALA A 141 -9.71 -3.58 -10.79
N THR A 142 -9.26 -3.90 -9.57
CA THR A 142 -7.84 -4.14 -9.26
C THR A 142 -7.28 -5.29 -10.10
N LEU A 143 -7.98 -6.42 -10.19
CA LEU A 143 -7.55 -7.57 -11.00
C LEU A 143 -7.44 -7.21 -12.49
N ALA A 144 -8.42 -6.49 -13.03
CA ALA A 144 -8.40 -6.04 -14.42
C ALA A 144 -7.19 -5.14 -14.68
N GLN A 145 -6.91 -4.19 -13.79
CA GLN A 145 -5.78 -3.28 -13.89
C GLN A 145 -4.44 -4.01 -13.79
N LEU A 146 -4.27 -4.91 -12.81
CA LEU A 146 -3.03 -5.68 -12.64
C LEU A 146 -2.77 -6.60 -13.84
N ARG A 147 -3.81 -7.23 -14.41
CA ARG A 147 -3.67 -8.04 -15.63
C ARG A 147 -3.27 -7.23 -16.84
N LEU A 148 -3.65 -5.96 -16.90
CA LEU A 148 -3.22 -5.06 -17.96
C LEU A 148 -1.78 -4.58 -17.75
N ALA A 149 -1.46 -4.12 -16.54
CA ALA A 149 -0.13 -3.61 -16.20
C ALA A 149 0.98 -4.69 -16.31
N PHE A 150 0.64 -5.92 -15.95
CA PHE A 150 1.53 -7.08 -15.88
C PHE A 150 1.11 -8.19 -16.86
N ALA A 151 0.80 -7.81 -18.11
CA ALA A 151 0.35 -8.74 -19.14
C ALA A 151 1.46 -9.62 -19.72
N ASP A 152 2.73 -9.26 -19.53
CA ASP A 152 3.88 -10.02 -20.02
C ASP A 152 3.96 -11.42 -19.37
N GLY A 153 4.52 -12.39 -20.11
CA GLY A 153 4.72 -13.76 -19.65
C GLY A 153 5.63 -13.92 -18.44
N ALA A 154 6.36 -12.87 -18.04
CA ALA A 154 7.17 -12.81 -16.82
C ALA A 154 6.31 -12.73 -15.55
N PHE A 155 5.01 -12.51 -15.68
CA PHE A 155 4.08 -12.38 -14.54
C PHE A 155 3.04 -13.48 -14.49
N ALA A 156 2.52 -13.73 -13.28
CA ALA A 156 1.34 -14.54 -13.03
C ALA A 156 0.39 -13.77 -12.09
N VAL A 157 -0.72 -13.26 -12.63
CA VAL A 157 -1.70 -12.48 -11.86
C VAL A 157 -2.90 -13.34 -11.49
N HIS A 158 -3.07 -13.58 -10.19
CA HIS A 158 -4.12 -14.41 -9.60
C HIS A 158 -5.29 -13.56 -9.09
N GLY A 159 -6.50 -14.14 -9.16
CA GLY A 159 -7.66 -13.61 -8.45
C GLY A 159 -7.50 -13.76 -6.93
N PRO A 160 -8.42 -13.14 -6.16
CA PRO A 160 -8.34 -13.17 -4.70
C PRO A 160 -8.56 -14.58 -4.14
N VAL A 161 -8.00 -14.85 -2.97
CA VAL A 161 -8.33 -16.04 -2.20
C VAL A 161 -9.82 -16.02 -1.78
N PRO A 162 -10.45 -17.19 -1.52
CA PRO A 162 -11.86 -17.24 -1.10
C PRO A 162 -12.15 -16.33 0.09
N PRO A 163 -13.26 -15.55 0.08
CA PRO A 163 -13.54 -14.54 1.10
C PRO A 163 -13.87 -15.09 2.50
N ALA A 164 -13.88 -16.42 2.69
CA ALA A 164 -13.88 -17.01 4.03
C ALA A 164 -12.64 -16.64 4.82
N PHE A 165 -11.52 -16.39 4.15
CA PHE A 165 -10.23 -16.00 4.74
C PHE A 165 -9.89 -14.57 4.34
N GLY A 166 -9.69 -13.68 5.32
CA GLY A 166 -9.32 -12.29 5.07
C GLY A 166 -7.91 -12.20 4.52
N ASP A 167 -7.74 -11.47 3.42
CA ASP A 167 -6.47 -11.14 2.80
C ASP A 167 -6.41 -9.63 2.54
N GLU A 168 -5.36 -8.99 3.02
CA GLU A 168 -5.16 -7.54 2.96
C GLU A 168 -3.92 -7.15 2.11
N GLY A 169 -3.38 -8.11 1.36
CA GLY A 169 -2.29 -7.86 0.40
C GLY A 169 -0.94 -7.57 1.03
N ALA A 170 -0.12 -6.79 0.33
CA ALA A 170 1.27 -6.52 0.71
C ALA A 170 1.44 -5.74 2.01
N ALA A 171 0.40 -5.11 2.56
CA ALA A 171 0.46 -4.47 3.88
C ALA A 171 0.77 -5.44 5.03
N ASN A 172 0.55 -6.75 4.81
CA ASN A 172 0.87 -7.82 5.76
C ASN A 172 1.90 -8.83 5.20
N HIS A 173 2.71 -8.36 4.27
CA HIS A 173 3.74 -9.17 3.63
C HIS A 173 5.06 -8.39 3.55
N MET A 174 6.14 -9.03 3.94
CA MET A 174 7.48 -8.48 3.86
C MET A 174 8.41 -9.48 3.18
N ARG A 175 9.48 -8.98 2.60
CA ARG A 175 10.52 -9.80 1.98
C ARG A 175 11.90 -9.34 2.42
N LEU A 176 12.76 -10.29 2.80
CA LEU A 176 14.16 -10.06 3.09
C LEU A 176 15.01 -10.75 2.04
N ALA A 177 15.92 -10.01 1.41
CA ALA A 177 16.87 -10.55 0.43
C ALA A 177 18.10 -9.65 0.36
N ARG A 178 19.24 -10.17 -0.02
CA ARG A 178 20.48 -9.35 -0.17
C ARG A 178 20.37 -8.37 -1.33
N ALA A 179 19.67 -8.75 -2.40
CA ALA A 179 19.31 -7.89 -3.52
C ALA A 179 17.96 -8.30 -4.10
N HIS A 180 17.29 -7.40 -4.83
CA HIS A 180 15.96 -7.67 -5.40
C HIS A 180 15.96 -8.86 -6.40
N GLY A 181 17.07 -9.09 -7.10
CA GLY A 181 17.23 -10.18 -8.06
C GLY A 181 17.73 -11.50 -7.45
N GLU A 182 17.92 -11.57 -6.13
CA GLU A 182 18.34 -12.78 -5.43
C GLU A 182 17.18 -13.42 -4.67
N PRO A 183 17.22 -14.75 -4.45
CA PRO A 183 16.21 -15.43 -3.64
C PRO A 183 16.17 -14.89 -2.22
N GLY A 184 14.93 -14.60 -1.74
CA GLY A 184 14.68 -14.01 -0.43
C GLY A 184 13.91 -14.91 0.53
N LEU A 185 13.65 -14.41 1.74
CA LEU A 185 12.68 -14.93 2.68
C LEU A 185 11.37 -14.17 2.53
N GLU A 186 10.29 -14.88 2.47
CA GLU A 186 8.92 -14.36 2.35
C GLU A 186 8.24 -14.42 3.71
N LEU A 187 7.97 -13.24 4.30
CA LEU A 187 7.43 -13.09 5.65
C LEU A 187 5.96 -12.70 5.55
N PHE A 188 5.07 -13.65 5.82
CA PHE A 188 3.63 -13.41 5.86
C PHE A 188 3.21 -13.13 7.30
N VAL A 189 2.71 -11.91 7.55
CA VAL A 189 2.25 -11.53 8.88
C VAL A 189 0.74 -11.68 8.95
N TYR A 190 0.27 -12.43 9.95
CA TYR A 190 -1.14 -12.65 10.22
C TYR A 190 -1.49 -12.20 11.63
N GLY A 191 -2.77 -11.98 11.88
CA GLY A 191 -3.23 -11.64 13.22
C GLY A 191 -4.25 -12.62 13.76
N VAL A 192 -4.36 -12.68 15.09
CA VAL A 192 -5.40 -13.40 15.79
C VAL A 192 -6.37 -12.38 16.41
N THR A 193 -7.66 -12.56 16.15
CA THR A 193 -8.68 -11.69 16.73
C THR A 193 -8.93 -12.05 18.18
N GLY A 194 -8.70 -11.12 19.09
CA GLY A 194 -8.89 -11.30 20.54
C GLY A 194 -9.12 -10.00 21.28
N GLY A 195 -8.74 -8.86 20.66
CA GLY A 195 -8.82 -7.52 21.24
C GLY A 195 -9.99 -6.68 20.73
N PRO A 196 -9.96 -5.35 20.98
CA PRO A 196 -11.01 -4.41 20.58
C PRO A 196 -11.14 -4.24 19.07
N PHE A 197 -10.08 -4.52 18.32
CA PHE A 197 -10.08 -4.47 16.86
C PHE A 197 -9.85 -5.86 16.25
N PRO A 198 -10.52 -6.19 15.13
CA PRO A 198 -10.33 -7.46 14.47
C PRO A 198 -8.97 -7.52 13.78
N ALA A 199 -8.31 -8.67 13.84
CA ALA A 199 -7.23 -8.99 12.94
C ALA A 199 -7.78 -9.14 11.51
N ARG A 200 -7.10 -8.54 10.53
CA ARG A 200 -7.60 -8.49 9.14
C ARG A 200 -7.01 -9.56 8.25
N GLN A 201 -5.72 -9.91 8.46
CA GLN A 201 -5.03 -10.95 7.69
C GLN A 201 -5.20 -12.32 8.35
N HIS A 202 -5.71 -13.29 7.61
CA HIS A 202 -5.89 -14.65 8.07
C HIS A 202 -4.72 -15.53 7.67
N LEU A 203 -4.24 -16.41 8.59
CA LEU A 203 -3.12 -17.32 8.34
C LEU A 203 -3.34 -18.21 7.10
N ASP A 204 -4.56 -18.75 6.92
CA ASP A 204 -4.84 -19.63 5.77
C ASP A 204 -4.95 -18.87 4.44
N ALA A 205 -5.26 -17.56 4.46
CA ALA A 205 -5.10 -16.71 3.29
C ALA A 205 -3.61 -16.59 2.89
N SER A 206 -2.74 -16.30 3.85
CA SER A 206 -1.30 -16.25 3.63
C SER A 206 -0.73 -17.58 3.11
N ARG A 207 -1.17 -18.72 3.68
CA ARG A 207 -0.82 -20.06 3.19
C ARG A 207 -1.35 -20.34 1.78
N ALA A 208 -2.54 -19.85 1.42
CA ALA A 208 -3.07 -20.00 0.07
C ALA A 208 -2.26 -19.20 -0.94
N VAL A 209 -1.93 -17.93 -0.62
CA VAL A 209 -1.10 -17.07 -1.46
C VAL A 209 0.27 -17.67 -1.68
N SER A 210 0.95 -18.16 -0.63
CA SER A 210 2.27 -18.78 -0.75
C SER A 210 2.28 -19.99 -1.69
N ARG A 211 1.22 -20.82 -1.68
CA ARG A 211 1.05 -21.93 -2.61
C ARG A 211 0.76 -21.48 -4.05
N LEU A 212 -0.09 -20.47 -4.23
CA LEU A 212 -0.39 -19.89 -5.54
C LEU A 212 0.88 -19.30 -6.18
N HIS A 213 1.73 -18.68 -5.38
CA HIS A 213 3.02 -18.11 -5.81
C HIS A 213 4.12 -19.17 -5.98
N ARG A 214 3.85 -20.45 -5.69
CA ARG A 214 4.81 -21.54 -5.80
C ARG A 214 6.10 -21.28 -5.03
N LEU A 215 5.99 -20.67 -3.86
CA LEU A 215 7.15 -20.34 -3.02
C LEU A 215 7.75 -21.61 -2.43
N ASP A 216 9.08 -21.57 -2.21
CA ASP A 216 9.79 -22.64 -1.51
C ASP A 216 9.39 -22.66 -0.02
N PRO A 217 8.79 -23.76 0.49
CA PRO A 217 8.37 -23.85 1.89
C PRO A 217 9.50 -23.59 2.91
N ALA A 218 10.76 -23.84 2.54
CA ALA A 218 11.91 -23.58 3.40
C ALA A 218 12.25 -22.08 3.54
N ARG A 219 11.66 -21.23 2.71
CA ARG A 219 11.87 -19.77 2.67
C ARG A 219 10.64 -18.96 3.05
N ILE A 220 9.57 -19.62 3.51
CA ILE A 220 8.34 -18.99 3.92
C ILE A 220 8.26 -18.98 5.44
N HIS A 221 7.95 -17.82 6.02
CA HIS A 221 7.71 -17.67 7.44
C HIS A 221 6.36 -17.02 7.68
N PHE A 222 5.53 -17.65 8.53
CA PHE A 222 4.25 -17.11 8.97
C PHE A 222 4.44 -16.54 10.36
N ILE A 223 4.37 -15.21 10.48
CA ILE A 223 4.66 -14.46 11.70
C ILE A 223 3.36 -13.92 12.26
N GLU A 224 3.13 -14.10 13.54
CA GLU A 224 1.97 -13.56 14.24
C GLU A 224 2.24 -12.12 14.67
N GLN A 225 1.36 -11.20 14.27
CA GLN A 225 1.39 -9.82 14.73
C GLN A 225 1.01 -9.75 16.23
N SER A 226 1.65 -8.87 16.97
CA SER A 226 1.36 -8.67 18.38
C SER A 226 -0.10 -8.25 18.62
N GLU A 227 -0.78 -8.89 19.55
CA GLU A 227 -2.13 -8.50 19.97
C GLU A 227 -2.15 -7.07 20.53
N ALA A 228 -1.10 -6.67 21.26
CA ALA A 228 -0.95 -5.31 21.78
C ALA A 228 -0.86 -4.29 20.65
N ALA A 229 -0.14 -4.59 19.56
CA ALA A 229 -0.05 -3.72 18.41
C ALA A 229 -1.41 -3.58 17.70
N ILE A 230 -2.14 -4.69 17.50
CA ILE A 230 -3.49 -4.67 16.91
C ILE A 230 -4.45 -3.85 17.78
N ALA A 231 -4.42 -4.07 19.10
CA ALA A 231 -5.25 -3.36 20.05
C ALA A 231 -4.96 -1.85 20.13
N ALA A 232 -3.71 -1.45 19.87
CA ALA A 232 -3.30 -0.05 19.79
C ALA A 232 -3.68 0.63 18.46
N GLY A 233 -4.18 -0.12 17.46
CA GLY A 233 -4.59 0.41 16.16
C GLY A 233 -3.65 0.09 15.01
N ALA A 234 -2.66 -0.80 15.19
CA ALA A 234 -1.86 -1.33 14.09
C ALA A 234 -2.67 -2.43 13.35
N PHE A 235 -3.64 -1.97 12.56
CA PHE A 235 -4.59 -2.83 11.83
C PHE A 235 -3.94 -3.63 10.69
N HIS A 236 -2.74 -3.26 10.25
CA HIS A 236 -1.86 -3.98 9.34
C HIS A 236 -0.43 -4.00 9.90
N ASN A 237 0.36 -4.97 9.44
CA ASN A 237 1.77 -5.06 9.84
C ASN A 237 2.58 -3.83 9.41
N ASP A 238 2.31 -3.24 8.26
CA ASP A 238 3.03 -2.07 7.73
C ASP A 238 2.91 -0.81 8.60
N VAL A 239 2.07 -0.84 9.64
CA VAL A 239 1.99 0.22 10.66
C VAL A 239 3.06 0.07 11.74
N VAL A 240 3.64 -1.13 11.93
CA VAL A 240 4.60 -1.42 13.01
C VAL A 240 5.88 -2.11 12.52
N ALA A 241 5.97 -2.49 11.25
CA ALA A 241 7.17 -3.08 10.66
C ALA A 241 7.20 -2.91 9.14
N VAL A 242 8.40 -2.75 8.59
CA VAL A 242 8.67 -2.72 7.15
C VAL A 242 10.02 -3.35 6.84
N ALA A 243 10.14 -4.03 5.70
CA ALA A 243 11.40 -4.61 5.25
C ALA A 243 11.77 -4.16 3.84
N ASN A 244 13.06 -4.00 3.58
CA ASN A 244 13.63 -3.84 2.25
C ASN A 244 15.07 -4.38 2.21
N GLY A 245 15.42 -5.07 1.13
CA GLY A 245 16.74 -5.66 1.02
C GLY A 245 17.05 -6.56 2.21
N PRO A 246 18.22 -6.43 2.85
CA PRO A 246 18.60 -7.22 4.01
C PRO A 246 18.08 -6.69 5.35
N LEU A 247 17.32 -5.57 5.37
CA LEU A 247 16.89 -4.87 6.57
C LEU A 247 15.42 -5.11 6.89
N LEU A 248 15.15 -5.58 8.11
CA LEU A 248 13.83 -5.52 8.77
C LEU A 248 13.84 -4.38 9.79
N PHE A 249 13.01 -3.37 9.59
CA PHE A 249 12.81 -2.23 10.49
C PHE A 249 11.48 -2.42 11.20
N ALA A 250 11.47 -2.56 12.53
CA ALA A 250 10.29 -2.90 13.30
C ALA A 250 10.25 -2.23 14.68
N HIS A 251 9.04 -1.99 15.18
CA HIS A 251 8.84 -1.68 16.58
C HIS A 251 9.08 -2.92 17.45
N GLU A 252 9.67 -2.76 18.63
CA GLU A 252 9.92 -3.84 19.60
C GLU A 252 8.67 -4.70 19.88
N GLN A 253 7.49 -4.09 19.85
CA GLN A 253 6.20 -4.74 20.12
C GLN A 253 5.44 -5.15 18.85
N ALA A 254 6.08 -5.22 17.68
CA ALA A 254 5.40 -5.54 16.42
C ALA A 254 4.89 -6.99 16.36
N PHE A 255 5.64 -7.95 16.91
CA PHE A 255 5.41 -9.38 16.74
C PHE A 255 5.10 -10.08 18.07
N ALA A 256 4.19 -11.05 18.03
CA ALA A 256 3.80 -11.83 19.20
C ALA A 256 4.97 -12.69 19.74
N ARG A 257 5.81 -13.19 18.81
CA ARG A 257 6.98 -14.01 19.12
C ARG A 257 8.25 -13.32 18.60
N ARG A 258 8.59 -12.19 19.25
CA ARG A 258 9.74 -11.37 18.88
C ARG A 258 11.03 -12.19 18.75
N ASP A 259 11.32 -13.05 19.73
CA ASP A 259 12.58 -13.81 19.77
C ASP A 259 12.74 -14.76 18.57
N GLU A 260 11.64 -15.29 18.00
CA GLU A 260 11.67 -16.08 16.78
C GLU A 260 12.08 -15.24 15.56
N VAL A 261 11.61 -13.98 15.49
CA VAL A 261 11.97 -13.06 14.41
C VAL A 261 13.43 -12.63 14.52
N VAL A 262 13.91 -12.35 15.74
CA VAL A 262 15.34 -12.08 16.01
C VAL A 262 16.22 -13.25 15.57
N ALA A 263 15.85 -14.48 15.97
CA ALA A 263 16.58 -15.68 15.60
C ALA A 263 16.55 -15.94 14.07
N LEU A 264 15.42 -15.68 13.42
CA LEU A 264 15.26 -15.80 11.98
C LEU A 264 16.21 -14.86 11.21
N CYS A 265 16.25 -13.58 11.60
CA CYS A 265 17.14 -12.60 10.98
C CYS A 265 18.61 -13.00 11.18
N ALA A 266 19.00 -13.35 12.41
CA ALA A 266 20.36 -13.76 12.72
C ALA A 266 20.81 -15.02 11.99
N ALA A 267 19.92 -16.03 11.85
CA ALA A 267 20.24 -17.28 11.17
C ALA A 267 20.44 -17.11 9.64
N ASN A 268 19.92 -16.03 9.06
CA ASN A 268 19.98 -15.75 7.62
C ASN A 268 20.88 -14.55 7.26
N ASP A 269 21.60 -13.99 8.23
CA ASP A 269 22.48 -12.83 8.06
C ASP A 269 21.73 -11.59 7.53
N PHE A 270 20.52 -11.37 8.08
CA PHE A 270 19.71 -10.17 7.86
C PHE A 270 19.74 -9.28 9.10
N GLU A 271 19.68 -7.97 8.88
CA GLU A 271 19.68 -6.99 9.95
C GLU A 271 18.25 -6.75 10.46
N LEU A 272 18.08 -6.83 11.78
CA LEU A 272 16.87 -6.37 12.47
C LEU A 272 17.18 -5.06 13.19
N LEU A 273 16.61 -3.96 12.68
CA LEU A 273 16.63 -2.66 13.35
C LEU A 273 15.35 -2.47 14.13
N GLU A 274 15.45 -2.59 15.45
CA GLU A 274 14.30 -2.40 16.35
C GLU A 274 14.27 -1.01 16.94
N VAL A 275 13.06 -0.45 17.01
CA VAL A 275 12.78 0.77 17.79
C VAL A 275 12.27 0.37 19.15
N PRO A 276 13.04 0.66 20.24
CA PRO A 276 12.62 0.31 21.58
C PRO A 276 11.37 1.08 22.03
N ALA A 277 10.44 0.40 22.70
CA ALA A 277 9.24 1.02 23.26
C ALA A 277 9.55 2.08 24.32
N SER A 278 10.73 2.01 24.95
CA SER A 278 11.22 3.01 25.91
C SER A 278 11.67 4.33 25.25
N GLU A 279 11.97 4.33 23.94
CA GLU A 279 12.39 5.51 23.17
C GLU A 279 11.25 6.09 22.34
N VAL A 280 10.49 5.24 21.67
CA VAL A 280 9.29 5.58 20.92
C VAL A 280 8.18 4.66 21.36
N SER A 281 7.12 5.23 21.93
CA SER A 281 5.96 4.44 22.35
C SER A 281 5.26 3.83 21.13
N LEU A 282 4.53 2.73 21.32
CA LEU A 282 3.72 2.14 20.27
C LEU A 282 2.66 3.13 19.74
N GLU A 283 2.12 3.98 20.62
CA GLU A 283 1.17 5.04 20.27
C GLU A 283 1.81 6.08 19.35
N ASP A 284 3.00 6.59 19.70
CA ASP A 284 3.74 7.55 18.87
C ASP A 284 4.14 6.93 17.52
N ALA A 285 4.59 5.68 17.51
CA ALA A 285 4.95 4.97 16.29
C ALA A 285 3.75 4.82 15.32
N ILE A 286 2.57 4.49 15.86
CA ILE A 286 1.32 4.38 15.09
C ILE A 286 0.84 5.76 14.63
N ALA A 287 0.82 6.76 15.52
CA ALA A 287 0.31 8.09 15.20
C ALA A 287 1.16 8.81 14.15
N SER A 288 2.47 8.63 14.19
CA SER A 288 3.44 9.21 13.24
C SER A 288 3.57 8.44 11.94
N TYR A 289 3.04 7.21 11.86
CA TYR A 289 3.25 6.28 10.75
C TYR A 289 4.74 6.01 10.46
N LEU A 290 5.58 5.95 11.51
CA LEU A 290 7.03 5.70 11.40
C LEU A 290 7.37 4.49 10.54
N PHE A 291 6.62 3.39 10.67
CA PHE A 291 6.85 2.15 9.92
C PHE A 291 6.04 2.08 8.63
N ASN A 292 4.95 2.86 8.53
CA ASN A 292 4.23 3.04 7.26
C ASN A 292 4.94 4.06 6.36
N ALA A 293 6.24 4.06 6.44
CA ALA A 293 7.19 4.78 5.62
C ALA A 293 7.67 3.90 4.45
N GLN A 294 8.20 4.51 3.41
CA GLN A 294 8.87 3.75 2.36
C GLN A 294 10.33 3.53 2.75
N LEU A 295 10.67 2.32 3.14
CA LEU A 295 12.07 1.90 3.24
C LEU A 295 12.52 1.50 1.82
N VAL A 296 13.51 2.18 1.26
CA VAL A 296 13.97 2.03 -0.12
C VAL A 296 15.48 1.91 -0.20
N THR A 297 15.95 1.22 -1.25
CA THR A 297 17.38 1.20 -1.60
C THR A 297 17.62 2.17 -2.75
N LEU A 298 18.44 3.20 -2.51
CA LEU A 298 18.81 4.17 -3.53
C LEU A 298 19.71 3.54 -4.60
N PRO A 299 19.83 4.16 -5.79
CA PRO A 299 20.78 3.69 -6.83
C PRO A 299 22.24 3.62 -6.35
N THR A 300 22.60 4.35 -5.30
CA THR A 300 23.91 4.30 -4.62
C THR A 300 24.11 3.04 -3.77
N GLY A 301 23.04 2.27 -3.51
CA GLY A 301 23.02 1.13 -2.57
C GLY A 301 22.69 1.51 -1.13
N GLU A 302 22.57 2.81 -0.81
CA GLU A 302 22.23 3.27 0.54
C GLU A 302 20.74 3.05 0.84
N MET A 303 20.44 2.66 2.09
CA MET A 303 19.06 2.59 2.58
C MET A 303 18.54 3.97 2.99
N MET A 304 17.33 4.28 2.57
CA MET A 304 16.65 5.53 2.87
C MET A 304 15.23 5.27 3.36
N LEU A 305 14.78 6.08 4.32
CA LEU A 305 13.41 6.06 4.82
C LEU A 305 12.66 7.31 4.36
N ILE A 306 11.54 7.14 3.65
CA ILE A 306 10.66 8.23 3.24
C ILE A 306 9.45 8.23 4.18
N VAL A 307 9.37 9.23 5.03
CA VAL A 307 8.39 9.34 6.13
C VAL A 307 7.37 10.46 5.85
N PRO A 308 6.17 10.39 6.44
CA PRO A 308 5.24 11.53 6.38
C PRO A 308 5.67 12.66 7.31
N THR A 309 5.08 13.84 7.12
CA THR A 309 5.32 15.04 7.98
C THR A 309 5.08 14.76 9.45
N GLU A 310 4.12 13.91 9.77
CA GLU A 310 3.76 13.52 11.15
C GLU A 310 4.92 12.84 11.89
N ALA A 311 5.81 12.13 11.17
CA ALA A 311 7.02 11.56 11.79
C ALA A 311 7.97 12.67 12.26
N ARG A 312 8.11 13.76 11.51
CA ARG A 312 8.90 14.93 11.93
C ARG A 312 8.25 15.69 13.08
N GLU A 313 6.93 15.75 13.09
CA GLU A 313 6.15 16.48 14.10
C GLU A 313 6.00 15.72 15.42
N THR A 314 6.37 14.43 15.47
CA THR A 314 6.37 13.62 16.69
C THR A 314 7.77 13.61 17.31
N PRO A 315 8.01 14.31 18.45
CA PRO A 315 9.36 14.54 18.97
C PRO A 315 10.12 13.27 19.34
N SER A 316 9.46 12.25 19.88
CA SER A 316 10.08 10.96 20.23
C SER A 316 10.59 10.25 18.98
N VAL A 317 9.80 10.25 17.92
CA VAL A 317 10.10 9.62 16.61
C VAL A 317 11.23 10.37 15.91
N TRP A 318 11.11 11.71 15.81
CA TRP A 318 12.14 12.50 15.13
C TRP A 318 13.48 12.45 15.85
N GLY A 319 13.48 12.57 17.17
CA GLY A 319 14.69 12.47 17.99
C GLY A 319 15.34 11.07 17.89
N TRP A 320 14.56 9.99 17.76
CA TRP A 320 15.09 8.66 17.51
C TRP A 320 15.75 8.56 16.14
N LEU A 321 15.09 9.06 15.09
CA LEU A 321 15.63 9.08 13.73
C LEU A 321 16.94 9.88 13.64
N GLU A 322 17.02 11.06 14.26
CA GLU A 322 18.25 11.88 14.29
C GLU A 322 19.41 11.14 14.98
N ARG A 323 19.17 10.47 16.11
CA ARG A 323 20.20 9.66 16.79
C ARG A 323 20.66 8.49 15.95
N HIS A 324 19.71 7.81 15.28
CA HIS A 324 20.02 6.69 14.39
C HIS A 324 20.91 7.14 13.21
N LEU A 325 20.56 8.25 12.55
CA LEU A 325 21.35 8.81 11.47
C LEU A 325 22.77 9.24 11.94
N ALA A 326 22.88 9.83 13.14
CA ALA A 326 24.16 10.21 13.71
C ALA A 326 25.06 9.00 14.09
N SER A 327 24.46 7.84 14.34
CA SER A 327 25.20 6.60 14.64
C SER A 327 25.73 5.87 13.42
N ASN A 328 25.44 6.36 12.21
CA ASN A 328 25.73 5.70 10.94
C ASN A 328 25.14 4.27 10.86
N GLY A 329 23.89 4.12 11.34
CA GLY A 329 23.16 2.85 11.33
C GLY A 329 22.69 2.42 9.94
N ALA A 330 21.84 1.39 9.87
CA ALA A 330 21.38 0.78 8.61
C ALA A 330 20.61 1.75 7.69
N ILE A 331 19.88 2.71 8.25
CA ILE A 331 19.19 3.75 7.48
C ILE A 331 20.11 4.98 7.43
N HIS A 332 20.52 5.37 6.22
CA HIS A 332 21.51 6.43 6.01
C HIS A 332 20.88 7.81 5.77
N LYS A 333 19.63 7.83 5.30
CA LYS A 333 18.92 9.06 4.94
C LYS A 333 17.45 8.99 5.31
N VAL A 334 16.88 10.13 5.64
CA VAL A 334 15.43 10.29 5.86
C VAL A 334 14.93 11.44 4.98
N GLU A 335 13.90 11.20 4.21
CA GLU A 335 13.16 12.20 3.43
C GLU A 335 11.76 12.36 3.99
N VAL A 336 11.26 13.59 4.04
CA VAL A 336 9.92 13.89 4.56
C VAL A 336 9.02 14.32 3.42
N VAL A 337 7.89 13.62 3.26
CA VAL A 337 6.89 13.93 2.24
C VAL A 337 5.57 14.38 2.87
N ASP A 338 4.93 15.36 2.25
CA ASP A 338 3.59 15.79 2.67
C ASP A 338 2.52 14.97 1.96
N VAL A 339 1.88 14.09 2.72
CA VAL A 339 0.73 13.29 2.28
C VAL A 339 -0.42 13.41 3.30
N ARG A 340 -0.57 14.58 3.93
CA ARG A 340 -1.52 14.82 5.02
C ARG A 340 -2.96 14.45 4.69
N GLN A 341 -3.40 14.65 3.46
CA GLN A 341 -4.76 14.28 3.06
C GLN A 341 -4.97 12.76 3.09
N SER A 342 -3.96 11.98 2.66
CA SER A 342 -3.98 10.53 2.80
C SER A 342 -3.85 10.10 4.26
N MET A 343 -2.95 10.73 5.02
CA MET A 343 -2.77 10.50 6.45
C MET A 343 -4.05 10.74 7.24
N ALA A 344 -4.77 11.81 6.95
CA ALA A 344 -6.06 12.11 7.58
C ALA A 344 -7.12 11.02 7.33
N ASN A 345 -7.01 10.29 6.21
CA ASN A 345 -7.85 9.12 5.90
C ASN A 345 -7.21 7.79 6.38
N GLY A 346 -6.00 7.85 6.94
CA GLY A 346 -5.36 6.74 7.64
C GLY A 346 -4.42 5.91 6.78
N GLY A 347 -3.73 6.51 5.81
CA GLY A 347 -2.71 5.84 5.01
C GLY A 347 -1.49 6.71 4.79
N GLY A 348 -0.32 6.23 5.23
CA GLY A 348 0.97 6.88 5.06
C GLY A 348 1.63 6.57 3.71
N PRO A 349 2.91 6.98 3.54
CA PRO A 349 3.63 6.81 2.27
C PRO A 349 3.71 5.37 1.76
N ALA A 350 3.84 4.37 2.65
CA ALA A 350 3.87 2.96 2.25
C ALA A 350 2.50 2.44 1.83
N CYS A 351 1.42 2.86 2.48
CA CYS A 351 0.06 2.47 2.10
C CYS A 351 -0.28 2.88 0.66
N LEU A 352 0.22 4.03 0.21
CA LEU A 352 -0.06 4.55 -1.13
C LEU A 352 0.62 3.73 -2.25
N ARG A 353 1.56 2.84 -1.95
CA ARG A 353 2.32 2.10 -2.97
C ARG A 353 2.15 0.58 -2.88
N LEU A 354 2.16 -0.08 -4.03
CA LEU A 354 2.50 -1.49 -4.18
C LEU A 354 3.94 -1.60 -4.67
N ARG A 355 4.77 -2.34 -3.96
CA ARG A 355 6.15 -2.60 -4.34
C ARG A 355 6.23 -3.85 -5.21
N VAL A 356 6.78 -3.72 -6.42
CA VAL A 356 6.98 -4.84 -7.34
C VAL A 356 8.44 -4.90 -7.75
N ALA A 357 9.13 -5.99 -7.42
CA ALA A 357 10.50 -6.22 -7.86
C ALA A 357 10.48 -7.06 -9.16
N CYS A 358 10.75 -6.42 -10.29
CA CYS A 358 10.71 -7.04 -11.61
C CYS A 358 11.65 -6.32 -12.61
N ASP A 359 11.76 -6.85 -13.83
CA ASP A 359 12.37 -6.11 -14.95
C ASP A 359 11.37 -5.05 -15.45
N PRO A 360 11.68 -3.75 -15.36
CA PRO A 360 10.78 -2.69 -15.81
C PRO A 360 10.35 -2.79 -17.28
N SER A 361 11.15 -3.42 -18.13
CA SER A 361 10.84 -3.59 -19.56
C SER A 361 9.69 -4.56 -19.82
N THR A 362 9.28 -5.35 -18.81
CA THR A 362 8.15 -6.31 -18.88
C THR A 362 6.84 -5.71 -18.40
N VAL A 363 6.86 -4.50 -17.85
CA VAL A 363 5.66 -3.78 -17.40
C VAL A 363 5.09 -2.97 -18.57
N ASP A 364 3.75 -2.92 -18.68
CA ASP A 364 3.09 -2.05 -19.65
C ASP A 364 3.53 -0.59 -19.40
N PRO A 365 4.15 0.09 -20.38
CA PRO A 365 4.75 1.42 -20.20
C PRO A 365 3.74 2.52 -19.84
N ARG A 366 2.45 2.27 -20.04
CA ARG A 366 1.39 3.20 -19.61
C ARG A 366 1.31 3.33 -18.10
N PHE A 367 1.69 2.29 -17.38
CA PHE A 367 1.74 2.26 -15.90
C PHE A 367 3.08 2.71 -15.32
N LEU A 368 4.12 2.92 -16.12
CA LEU A 368 5.37 3.50 -15.67
C LEU A 368 5.32 5.03 -15.77
N VAL A 369 6.01 5.71 -14.87
CA VAL A 369 5.94 7.16 -14.69
C VAL A 369 7.30 7.81 -14.94
N ASP A 370 7.26 8.93 -15.67
CA ASP A 370 8.33 9.90 -15.85
C ASP A 370 7.84 11.32 -15.53
N ASP A 371 8.74 12.30 -15.52
CA ASP A 371 8.39 13.70 -15.22
C ASP A 371 7.34 14.26 -16.17
N SER A 372 7.45 13.97 -17.47
CA SER A 372 6.49 14.44 -18.50
C SER A 372 5.09 13.88 -18.24
N LYS A 373 4.99 12.60 -17.84
CA LYS A 373 3.70 12.00 -17.48
C LYS A 373 3.15 12.62 -16.19
N LEU A 374 3.99 12.88 -15.19
CA LEU A 374 3.57 13.58 -13.96
C LEU A 374 3.05 14.98 -14.24
N ASP A 375 3.67 15.73 -15.15
CA ASP A 375 3.20 17.06 -15.53
C ASP A 375 1.79 17.00 -16.14
N ARG A 376 1.55 16.08 -17.07
CA ARG A 376 0.19 15.85 -17.64
C ARG A 376 -0.82 15.44 -16.59
N LEU A 377 -0.44 14.54 -15.66
CA LEU A 377 -1.32 14.11 -14.58
C LEU A 377 -1.63 15.25 -13.61
N THR A 378 -0.65 16.07 -13.27
CA THR A 378 -0.83 17.25 -12.43
C THR A 378 -1.82 18.25 -13.06
N GLU A 379 -1.70 18.50 -14.36
CA GLU A 379 -2.65 19.33 -15.11
C GLU A 379 -4.06 18.72 -15.12
N THR A 380 -4.17 17.42 -15.41
CA THR A 380 -5.45 16.70 -15.44
C THR A 380 -6.14 16.74 -14.07
N VAL A 381 -5.43 16.43 -13.00
CA VAL A 381 -5.95 16.50 -11.63
C VAL A 381 -6.33 17.93 -11.26
N GLY A 382 -5.46 18.91 -11.54
CA GLY A 382 -5.71 20.32 -11.26
C GLY A 382 -6.97 20.86 -11.95
N SER A 383 -7.28 20.35 -13.15
CA SER A 383 -8.42 20.81 -13.95
C SER A 383 -9.74 20.09 -13.62
N HIS A 384 -9.69 18.81 -13.24
CA HIS A 384 -10.89 17.97 -13.20
C HIS A 384 -11.29 17.49 -11.80
N TRP A 385 -10.36 17.37 -10.82
CA TRP A 385 -10.71 16.88 -9.49
C TRP A 385 -11.54 17.91 -8.71
N PRO A 386 -12.57 17.49 -7.97
CA PRO A 386 -13.26 18.35 -7.03
C PRO A 386 -12.30 19.00 -6.03
N VAL A 387 -12.54 20.28 -5.68
CA VAL A 387 -11.72 20.97 -4.67
C VAL A 387 -12.03 20.45 -3.29
N GLU A 388 -13.33 20.34 -2.97
CA GLU A 388 -13.82 19.91 -1.67
C GLU A 388 -15.01 18.96 -1.82
N ILE A 389 -15.11 17.99 -0.92
CA ILE A 389 -16.23 17.05 -0.79
C ILE A 389 -16.55 16.89 0.68
N THR A 390 -17.82 16.96 1.03
CA THR A 390 -18.35 16.49 2.33
C THR A 390 -19.07 15.16 2.16
N VAL A 391 -19.23 14.40 3.24
CA VAL A 391 -19.99 13.14 3.20
C VAL A 391 -21.45 13.36 2.75
N ALA A 392 -22.02 14.53 3.05
CA ALA A 392 -23.38 14.89 2.62
C ALA A 392 -23.50 15.12 1.10
N ASP A 393 -22.40 15.37 0.40
CA ASP A 393 -22.39 15.60 -1.04
C ASP A 393 -22.39 14.31 -1.87
N LEU A 394 -22.08 13.15 -1.28
CA LEU A 394 -21.75 11.90 -2.00
C LEU A 394 -22.88 11.39 -2.90
N GLN A 395 -24.12 11.75 -2.65
CA GLN A 395 -25.29 11.39 -3.46
C GLN A 395 -25.74 12.50 -4.41
N ARG A 396 -25.03 13.66 -4.45
CA ARG A 396 -25.40 14.80 -5.29
C ARG A 396 -25.08 14.48 -6.77
N PRO A 397 -26.07 14.54 -7.69
CA PRO A 397 -25.89 14.16 -9.09
C PRO A 397 -24.78 14.93 -9.81
N SER A 398 -24.63 16.24 -9.52
CA SER A 398 -23.56 17.05 -10.11
C SER A 398 -22.18 16.60 -9.68
N LEU A 399 -21.97 16.22 -8.39
CA LEU A 399 -20.72 15.69 -7.90
C LEU A 399 -20.38 14.33 -8.56
N ILE A 400 -21.37 13.45 -8.68
CA ILE A 400 -21.19 12.15 -9.34
C ILE A 400 -20.73 12.36 -10.79
N ALA A 401 -21.39 13.26 -11.53
CA ALA A 401 -21.00 13.59 -12.89
C ALA A 401 -19.59 14.19 -12.97
N ASP A 402 -19.17 15.01 -12.00
CA ASP A 402 -17.82 15.58 -11.93
C ASP A 402 -16.78 14.48 -11.68
N ILE A 403 -17.04 13.53 -10.79
CA ILE A 403 -16.17 12.40 -10.47
C ILE A 403 -15.99 11.48 -11.70
N GLU A 404 -17.08 11.16 -12.39
CA GLU A 404 -17.06 10.34 -13.60
C GLU A 404 -16.27 11.01 -14.73
N ARG A 405 -16.45 12.33 -14.94
CA ARG A 405 -15.66 13.10 -15.92
C ARG A 405 -14.19 13.18 -15.55
N ALA A 406 -13.87 13.42 -14.29
CA ALA A 406 -12.49 13.47 -13.82
C ALA A 406 -11.76 12.14 -14.08
N ARG A 407 -12.41 11.02 -13.76
CA ARG A 407 -11.84 9.70 -14.05
C ARG A 407 -11.69 9.45 -15.55
N ALA A 408 -12.67 9.83 -16.37
CA ALA A 408 -12.58 9.68 -17.82
C ALA A 408 -11.39 10.47 -18.40
N ALA A 409 -11.19 11.72 -17.98
CA ALA A 409 -10.05 12.55 -18.38
C ALA A 409 -8.71 11.91 -17.97
N LEU A 410 -8.63 11.29 -16.78
CA LEU A 410 -7.43 10.57 -16.35
C LEU A 410 -7.12 9.37 -17.27
N LEU A 411 -8.12 8.56 -17.57
CA LEU A 411 -7.95 7.38 -18.45
C LEU A 411 -7.54 7.79 -19.87
N GLU A 412 -8.09 8.89 -20.36
CA GLU A 412 -7.71 9.46 -21.68
C GLU A 412 -6.25 9.94 -21.66
N ALA A 413 -5.83 10.68 -20.61
CA ALA A 413 -4.46 11.19 -20.48
C ALA A 413 -3.41 10.06 -20.40
N LEU A 414 -3.81 8.86 -19.99
CA LEU A 414 -2.95 7.67 -19.83
C LEU A 414 -3.12 6.63 -20.94
N ASP A 415 -4.02 6.81 -21.91
CA ASP A 415 -4.42 5.81 -22.91
C ASP A 415 -4.85 4.47 -22.25
N LEU A 416 -5.63 4.56 -21.18
CA LEU A 416 -6.14 3.43 -20.39
C LEU A 416 -7.67 3.26 -20.55
N GLY A 417 -8.24 3.59 -21.70
CA GLY A 417 -9.67 3.48 -22.00
C GLY A 417 -10.27 2.09 -21.75
N GLN A 418 -9.44 1.02 -21.81
CA GLN A 418 -9.87 -0.35 -21.50
C GLN A 418 -10.34 -0.53 -20.02
N LEU A 419 -9.96 0.38 -19.13
CA LEU A 419 -10.36 0.39 -17.72
C LEU A 419 -11.60 1.27 -17.46
N ALA A 420 -12.27 1.78 -18.50
CA ALA A 420 -13.47 2.61 -18.34
C ALA A 420 -14.62 1.85 -17.70
N SER A 421 -14.85 0.61 -18.14
CA SER A 421 -15.80 -0.34 -17.53
C SER A 421 -15.05 -1.23 -16.56
N GLY A 422 -15.28 -1.09 -15.25
CA GLY A 422 -14.65 -1.86 -14.19
C GLY A 422 -15.50 -3.02 -13.73
#